data_e39c766b1ee45c8615d4f6a1cdb29d9a
#
_entry.id   e39c766b1ee45c8615d4f6a1cdb29d9a
#
_cell.length_a   1.000
_cell.length_b   1.000
_cell.length_c   1.000
_cell.angle_alpha   90.00
_cell.angle_beta   90.00
_cell.angle_gamma   90.00
#
_symmetry.space_group_name_H-M   'P 1'
#
loop_
_entity.id
_entity.type
_entity.pdbx_description
1 polymer ?
#
loop_
_entity_poly.entity_id
_entity_poly.type
_entity_poly.pdbx_seq_one_letter_code
_entity_poly.pdbx_strand_id
1 'polypeptide(L)'
;DMSATICHDLKTGIERVARSIALGLIKSPPKGYRVEPVYLCHVNGAWTYKYARNYTFELLGCPTSIMQDEIIDARLGDIVLTLDFYGEKTIEAQSYLDDLRFDGVNTYSIIYDLLPLQMPDSFPPGAQALHQRWLDVILDGKGVICISQSVARDLIIWVAEHYPEKKDCFEISWFTLGADIECSAPSYGKPEYWDNSLRELGQRPSFLMVGTIEPRKGHTEVIDAFECLWDKGVDINLVIV
;
A
#
# COMPACT_ATOMS: atom_id res chain seq x y z
N ASP A 1 6.50 -9.35 -0.71
CA ASP A 1 7.13 -8.32 -1.54
C ASP A 1 6.79 -6.95 -0.99
N MET A 2 7.79 -6.08 -0.90
CA MET A 2 7.70 -4.71 -0.38
C MET A 2 8.49 -3.75 -1.28
N SER A 3 8.42 -3.95 -2.57
CA SER A 3 9.28 -3.25 -3.55
C SER A 3 9.11 -1.74 -3.53
N ALA A 4 7.88 -1.23 -3.48
CA ALA A 4 7.63 0.21 -3.44
C ALA A 4 8.17 0.82 -2.14
N THR A 5 7.88 0.19 -1.01
CA THR A 5 8.34 0.64 0.32
C THR A 5 9.87 0.67 0.43
N ILE A 6 10.56 -0.32 -0.14
CA ILE A 6 12.03 -0.43 -0.06
C ILE A 6 12.70 0.54 -1.03
N CYS A 7 12.16 0.69 -2.24
CA CYS A 7 12.77 1.52 -3.28
C CYS A 7 12.40 3.00 -3.17
N HIS A 8 11.18 3.32 -2.72
CA HIS A 8 10.62 4.68 -2.75
C HIS A 8 9.68 4.91 -1.56
N ASP A 9 10.18 4.80 -0.33
CA ASP A 9 9.38 5.01 0.87
C ASP A 9 8.74 6.42 0.92
N LEU A 10 7.53 6.52 0.38
CA LEU A 10 6.75 7.76 0.38
C LEU A 10 6.07 8.05 1.73
N LYS A 11 6.15 7.12 2.68
CA LYS A 11 5.55 7.20 4.01
C LYS A 11 4.04 7.43 4.00
N THR A 12 3.37 6.95 2.97
CA THR A 12 1.90 7.00 2.84
C THR A 12 1.22 5.91 3.66
N GLY A 13 -0.11 5.88 3.60
CA GLY A 13 -0.90 4.83 4.27
C GLY A 13 -0.57 3.42 3.80
N ILE A 14 -0.23 3.25 2.51
CA ILE A 14 0.10 1.94 1.92
C ILE A 14 1.38 1.39 2.53
N GLU A 15 2.47 2.16 2.52
CA GLU A 15 3.76 1.72 3.09
C GLU A 15 3.66 1.47 4.59
N ARG A 16 2.82 2.24 5.31
CA ARG A 16 2.57 2.02 6.73
C ARG A 16 1.89 0.67 6.98
N VAL A 17 0.87 0.33 6.20
CA VAL A 17 0.18 -0.96 6.27
C VAL A 17 1.13 -2.09 5.90
N ALA A 18 1.86 -1.96 4.79
CA ALA A 18 2.83 -2.94 4.32
C ALA A 18 3.88 -3.26 5.40
N ARG A 19 4.47 -2.23 6.04
CA ARG A 19 5.41 -2.41 7.15
C ARG A 19 4.80 -3.11 8.35
N SER A 20 3.58 -2.73 8.73
CA SER A 20 2.91 -3.32 9.89
C SER A 20 2.62 -4.81 9.66
N ILE A 21 2.15 -5.17 8.47
CA ILE A 21 1.91 -6.58 8.09
C ILE A 21 3.24 -7.35 8.04
N ALA A 22 4.26 -6.80 7.37
CA ALA A 22 5.57 -7.44 7.28
C ALA A 22 6.17 -7.72 8.67
N LEU A 23 6.16 -6.71 9.56
CA LEU A 23 6.64 -6.85 10.92
C LEU A 23 5.85 -7.89 11.72
N GLY A 24 4.53 -7.92 11.57
CA GLY A 24 3.67 -8.92 12.19
C GLY A 24 4.00 -10.35 11.73
N LEU A 25 4.14 -10.52 10.41
CA LEU A 25 4.47 -11.82 9.81
C LEU A 25 5.88 -12.30 10.16
N ILE A 26 6.87 -11.40 10.27
CA ILE A 26 8.24 -11.74 10.70
C ILE A 26 8.25 -12.17 12.18
N LYS A 27 7.54 -11.42 13.05
CA LYS A 27 7.49 -11.73 14.50
C LYS A 27 6.68 -12.98 14.83
N SER A 28 5.67 -13.26 14.03
CA SER A 28 4.73 -14.38 14.24
C SER A 28 4.41 -15.06 12.91
N PRO A 29 5.37 -15.76 12.31
CA PRO A 29 5.16 -16.41 11.02
C PRO A 29 4.08 -17.51 11.14
N PRO A 30 3.29 -17.74 10.09
CA PRO A 30 2.35 -18.86 10.05
C PRO A 30 3.09 -20.20 10.26
N LYS A 31 2.44 -21.13 10.93
CA LYS A 31 3.05 -22.45 11.23
C LYS A 31 3.53 -23.15 9.95
N GLY A 32 4.80 -23.50 9.93
CA GLY A 32 5.43 -24.17 8.79
C GLY A 32 6.01 -23.24 7.73
N TYR A 33 5.92 -21.93 7.92
CA TYR A 33 6.50 -20.94 7.01
C TYR A 33 7.62 -20.15 7.67
N ARG A 34 8.62 -19.78 6.85
CA ARG A 34 9.57 -18.72 7.12
C ARG A 34 9.15 -17.51 6.31
N VAL A 35 9.15 -16.33 6.91
CA VAL A 35 8.78 -15.08 6.24
C VAL A 35 10.01 -14.22 6.05
N GLU A 36 10.25 -13.81 4.82
CA GLU A 36 11.34 -12.91 4.47
C GLU A 36 10.83 -11.78 3.54
N PRO A 37 11.05 -10.51 3.89
CA PRO A 37 10.81 -9.41 2.96
C PRO A 37 11.67 -9.54 1.70
N VAL A 38 11.05 -9.26 0.55
CA VAL A 38 11.71 -9.27 -0.75
C VAL A 38 11.35 -8.02 -1.55
N TYR A 39 12.17 -7.67 -2.54
CA TYR A 39 11.91 -6.57 -3.45
C TYR A 39 12.34 -6.90 -4.87
N LEU A 40 11.58 -6.37 -5.84
CA LEU A 40 11.90 -6.43 -7.27
C LEU A 40 13.12 -5.57 -7.59
N CYS A 41 14.04 -6.14 -8.34
CA CYS A 41 15.21 -5.41 -8.84
C CYS A 41 15.62 -5.93 -10.21
N HIS A 42 16.44 -5.15 -10.90
CA HIS A 42 16.98 -5.50 -12.20
C HIS A 42 18.42 -6.00 -12.04
N VAL A 43 18.69 -7.23 -12.42
CA VAL A 43 20.03 -7.85 -12.34
C VAL A 43 20.39 -8.40 -13.71
N ASN A 44 21.52 -7.98 -14.25
CA ASN A 44 22.03 -8.44 -15.56
C ASN A 44 21.03 -8.34 -16.71
N GLY A 45 20.18 -7.32 -16.72
CA GLY A 45 19.19 -7.10 -17.77
C GLY A 45 17.85 -7.84 -17.56
N ALA A 46 17.65 -8.54 -16.45
CA ALA A 46 16.41 -9.25 -16.15
C ALA A 46 15.83 -8.83 -14.79
N TRP A 47 14.50 -8.86 -14.66
CA TRP A 47 13.81 -8.68 -13.40
C TRP A 47 13.99 -9.91 -12.51
N THR A 48 14.14 -9.69 -11.20
CA THR A 48 14.19 -10.75 -10.19
C THR A 48 13.81 -10.19 -8.82
N TYR A 49 13.51 -11.06 -7.87
CA TYR A 49 13.41 -10.69 -6.45
C TYR A 49 14.77 -10.89 -5.76
N LYS A 50 15.06 -9.98 -4.82
CA LYS A 50 16.10 -10.18 -3.81
C LYS A 50 15.50 -10.20 -2.42
N TYR A 51 16.14 -10.93 -1.50
CA TYR A 51 15.86 -10.81 -0.07
C TYR A 51 16.25 -9.41 0.41
N ALA A 52 15.34 -8.71 1.06
CA ALA A 52 15.57 -7.37 1.62
C ALA A 52 16.15 -7.46 3.03
N ARG A 53 17.35 -8.05 3.18
CA ARG A 53 17.95 -8.35 4.49
C ARG A 53 18.29 -7.08 5.26
N ASN A 54 18.90 -6.09 4.62
CA ASN A 54 19.21 -4.81 5.26
C ASN A 54 17.94 -4.10 5.76
N TYR A 55 16.88 -4.06 4.94
CA TYR A 55 15.60 -3.51 5.33
C TYR A 55 14.96 -4.30 6.49
N THR A 56 15.07 -5.63 6.47
CA THR A 56 14.56 -6.48 7.56
C THR A 56 15.25 -6.18 8.89
N PHE A 57 16.58 -6.01 8.88
CA PHE A 57 17.33 -5.61 10.08
C PHE A 57 16.92 -4.24 10.58
N GLU A 58 16.77 -3.27 9.69
CA GLU A 58 16.27 -1.93 10.03
C GLU A 58 14.88 -2.00 10.67
N LEU A 59 13.94 -2.74 10.05
CA LEU A 59 12.58 -2.92 10.53
C LEU A 59 12.53 -3.58 11.94
N LEU A 60 13.50 -4.42 12.25
CA LEU A 60 13.64 -5.08 13.55
C LEU A 60 14.48 -4.26 14.56
N GLY A 61 14.98 -3.08 14.18
CA GLY A 61 15.85 -2.27 15.02
C GLY A 61 17.24 -2.90 15.23
N CYS A 62 17.68 -3.76 14.34
CA CYS A 62 18.99 -4.41 14.38
C CYS A 62 20.01 -3.63 13.53
N PRO A 63 21.33 -3.79 13.78
CA PRO A 63 22.35 -3.22 12.90
C PRO A 63 22.19 -3.73 11.47
N THR A 64 22.29 -2.81 10.51
CA THR A 64 22.26 -3.12 9.08
C THR A 64 23.63 -3.59 8.56
N SER A 65 23.69 -4.04 7.31
CA SER A 65 24.94 -4.45 6.63
C SER A 65 25.61 -5.70 7.19
N ILE A 66 24.88 -6.50 7.99
CA ILE A 66 25.38 -7.79 8.49
C ILE A 66 25.33 -8.87 7.41
N MET A 67 24.32 -8.80 6.53
CA MET A 67 24.11 -9.73 5.42
C MET A 67 23.86 -8.95 4.14
N GLN A 68 24.29 -9.49 3.00
CA GLN A 68 23.99 -8.93 1.70
C GLN A 68 22.63 -9.40 1.18
N ASP A 69 21.99 -8.54 0.38
CA ASP A 69 20.77 -8.88 -0.34
C ASP A 69 21.12 -9.82 -1.51
N GLU A 70 20.63 -11.03 -1.46
CA GLU A 70 20.84 -12.06 -2.47
C GLU A 70 19.56 -12.31 -3.26
N ILE A 71 19.71 -12.84 -4.49
CA ILE A 71 18.57 -13.31 -5.29
C ILE A 71 17.84 -14.40 -4.50
N ILE A 72 16.52 -14.41 -4.56
CA ILE A 72 15.72 -15.40 -3.85
C ILE A 72 15.92 -16.81 -4.43
N ASP A 73 15.82 -17.81 -3.57
CA ASP A 73 15.70 -19.22 -3.94
C ASP A 73 14.25 -19.66 -3.77
N ALA A 74 13.40 -19.27 -4.74
CA ALA A 74 11.98 -19.62 -4.73
C ALA A 74 11.76 -21.05 -5.21
N ARG A 75 10.84 -21.77 -4.58
CA ARG A 75 10.58 -23.19 -4.81
C ARG A 75 9.09 -23.46 -4.98
N LEU A 76 8.77 -24.57 -5.59
CA LEU A 76 7.41 -25.09 -5.69
C LEU A 76 6.70 -25.08 -4.33
N GLY A 77 5.56 -24.40 -4.28
CA GLY A 77 4.75 -24.28 -3.06
C GLY A 77 5.08 -23.07 -2.20
N ASP A 78 6.15 -22.31 -2.49
CA ASP A 78 6.40 -21.04 -1.85
C ASP A 78 5.31 -20.02 -2.18
N ILE A 79 5.19 -19.00 -1.34
CA ILE A 79 4.20 -17.93 -1.49
C ILE A 79 4.93 -16.59 -1.61
N VAL A 80 4.65 -15.86 -2.67
CA VAL A 80 4.98 -14.44 -2.79
C VAL A 80 3.73 -13.63 -2.50
N LEU A 81 3.74 -12.87 -1.41
CA LEU A 81 2.68 -11.94 -1.03
C LEU A 81 3.17 -10.51 -1.24
N THR A 82 2.59 -9.81 -2.23
CA THR A 82 2.86 -8.39 -2.48
C THR A 82 2.05 -7.54 -1.52
N LEU A 83 2.74 -6.78 -0.66
CA LEU A 83 2.14 -5.98 0.40
C LEU A 83 1.87 -4.53 0.00
N ASP A 84 2.61 -3.99 -0.97
CA ASP A 84 2.50 -2.59 -1.41
C ASP A 84 2.12 -2.47 -2.90
N PHE A 85 1.97 -1.25 -3.37
CA PHE A 85 1.61 -0.97 -4.77
C PHE A 85 2.81 -0.44 -5.55
N TYR A 86 3.33 -1.25 -6.45
CA TYR A 86 4.45 -0.88 -7.35
C TYR A 86 4.06 -1.06 -8.82
N GLY A 87 2.98 -0.39 -9.24
CA GLY A 87 2.25 -0.63 -10.48
C GLY A 87 3.10 -0.77 -11.74
N GLU A 88 3.92 0.24 -12.09
CA GLU A 88 4.77 0.19 -13.29
C GLU A 88 5.78 -0.96 -13.24
N LYS A 89 6.45 -1.15 -12.11
CA LYS A 89 7.49 -2.16 -11.99
C LYS A 89 6.94 -3.58 -11.94
N THR A 90 5.77 -3.76 -11.35
CA THR A 90 5.05 -5.04 -11.41
C THR A 90 4.72 -5.40 -12.86
N ILE A 91 4.26 -4.43 -13.67
CA ILE A 91 3.97 -4.63 -15.09
C ILE A 91 5.24 -4.95 -15.89
N GLU A 92 6.33 -4.21 -15.65
CA GLU A 92 7.62 -4.46 -16.31
C GLU A 92 8.19 -5.85 -15.94
N ALA A 93 7.93 -6.33 -14.72
CA ALA A 93 8.38 -7.62 -14.23
C ALA A 93 7.42 -8.79 -14.58
N GLN A 94 6.37 -8.58 -15.36
CA GLN A 94 5.35 -9.59 -15.66
C GLN A 94 5.94 -10.94 -16.08
N SER A 95 6.86 -10.95 -17.03
CA SER A 95 7.49 -12.19 -17.51
C SER A 95 8.16 -12.99 -16.39
N TYR A 96 8.87 -12.30 -15.48
CA TYR A 96 9.47 -12.94 -14.31
C TYR A 96 8.44 -13.48 -13.34
N LEU A 97 7.34 -12.77 -13.11
CA LEU A 97 6.24 -13.23 -12.27
C LEU A 97 5.55 -14.47 -12.87
N ASP A 98 5.43 -14.52 -14.20
CA ASP A 98 4.88 -15.67 -14.91
C ASP A 98 5.81 -16.89 -14.81
N ASP A 99 7.13 -16.69 -14.90
CA ASP A 99 8.12 -17.75 -14.67
C ASP A 99 8.01 -18.32 -13.25
N LEU A 100 7.89 -17.46 -12.22
CA LEU A 100 7.68 -17.89 -10.83
C LEU A 100 6.40 -18.73 -10.66
N ARG A 101 5.31 -18.30 -11.29
CA ARG A 101 4.03 -19.04 -11.26
C ARG A 101 4.13 -20.38 -11.97
N PHE A 102 4.85 -20.40 -13.11
CA PHE A 102 5.12 -21.63 -13.85
C PHE A 102 5.94 -22.63 -13.03
N ASP A 103 6.90 -22.14 -12.23
CA ASP A 103 7.70 -22.95 -11.30
C ASP A 103 6.91 -23.36 -10.03
N GLY A 104 5.63 -23.00 -9.96
CA GLY A 104 4.72 -23.41 -8.89
C GLY A 104 4.78 -22.56 -7.64
N VAL A 105 5.26 -21.32 -7.73
CA VAL A 105 5.16 -20.33 -6.67
C VAL A 105 3.77 -19.71 -6.68
N ASN A 106 3.10 -19.67 -5.53
CA ASN A 106 1.79 -19.04 -5.41
C ASN A 106 1.95 -17.54 -5.19
N THR A 107 1.44 -16.71 -6.10
CA THR A 107 1.49 -15.25 -5.98
C THR A 107 0.16 -14.70 -5.50
N TYR A 108 0.21 -13.87 -4.45
CA TYR A 108 -0.92 -13.13 -3.91
C TYR A 108 -0.58 -11.65 -3.83
N SER A 109 -1.57 -10.77 -3.97
CA SER A 109 -1.38 -9.32 -3.84
C SER A 109 -2.42 -8.70 -2.92
N ILE A 110 -2.01 -7.67 -2.17
CA ILE A 110 -2.96 -6.85 -1.40
C ILE A 110 -3.56 -5.80 -2.34
N ILE A 111 -4.90 -5.68 -2.30
CA ILE A 111 -5.66 -4.65 -3.01
C ILE A 111 -6.12 -3.60 -2.00
N TYR A 112 -5.68 -2.36 -2.20
CA TYR A 112 -6.02 -1.23 -1.36
C TYR A 112 -7.34 -0.58 -1.78
N ASP A 113 -7.50 -0.31 -3.07
CA ASP A 113 -8.74 0.20 -3.67
C ASP A 113 -8.76 -0.04 -5.19
N LEU A 114 -9.88 0.30 -5.81
CA LEU A 114 -10.10 0.34 -7.25
C LEU A 114 -10.43 1.76 -7.73
N LEU A 115 -10.12 2.77 -6.93
CA LEU A 115 -10.51 4.14 -7.19
C LEU A 115 -10.03 4.70 -8.54
N PRO A 116 -8.80 4.39 -9.03
CA PRO A 116 -8.40 4.84 -10.36
C PRO A 116 -9.29 4.32 -11.49
N LEU A 117 -9.97 3.18 -11.28
CA LEU A 117 -10.91 2.59 -12.24
C LEU A 117 -12.33 3.14 -12.07
N GLN A 118 -12.73 3.38 -10.82
CA GLN A 118 -14.09 3.83 -10.48
C GLN A 118 -14.29 5.35 -10.62
N MET A 119 -13.21 6.12 -10.42
CA MET A 119 -13.22 7.59 -10.42
C MET A 119 -12.04 8.15 -11.24
N PRO A 120 -11.90 7.79 -12.53
CA PRO A 120 -10.70 8.13 -13.31
C PRO A 120 -10.42 9.63 -13.39
N ASP A 121 -11.46 10.45 -13.40
CA ASP A 121 -11.34 11.91 -13.47
C ASP A 121 -10.71 12.54 -12.21
N SER A 122 -10.65 11.79 -11.11
CA SER A 122 -10.04 12.22 -9.84
C SER A 122 -8.55 11.89 -9.74
N PHE A 123 -7.97 11.30 -10.78
CA PHE A 123 -6.58 10.87 -10.84
C PHE A 123 -5.83 11.49 -12.02
N PRO A 124 -4.49 11.55 -11.98
CA PRO A 124 -3.70 12.02 -13.11
C PRO A 124 -3.98 11.21 -14.40
N PRO A 125 -3.85 11.83 -15.58
CA PRO A 125 -3.98 11.12 -16.86
C PRO A 125 -3.09 9.89 -16.92
N GLY A 126 -3.65 8.76 -17.36
CA GLY A 126 -2.95 7.48 -17.44
C GLY A 126 -3.03 6.59 -16.20
N ALA A 127 -3.45 7.12 -15.04
CA ALA A 127 -3.56 6.33 -13.80
C ALA A 127 -4.55 5.16 -13.94
N GLN A 128 -5.68 5.38 -14.60
CA GLN A 128 -6.65 4.32 -14.89
C GLN A 128 -6.03 3.19 -15.70
N ALA A 129 -5.36 3.52 -16.80
CA ALA A 129 -4.74 2.54 -17.67
C ALA A 129 -3.60 1.78 -16.98
N LEU A 130 -2.81 2.48 -16.15
CA LEU A 130 -1.76 1.86 -15.34
C LEU A 130 -2.37 0.86 -14.33
N HIS A 131 -3.40 1.26 -13.63
CA HIS A 131 -4.06 0.43 -12.62
C HIS A 131 -4.72 -0.80 -13.25
N GLN A 132 -5.36 -0.63 -14.43
CA GLN A 132 -5.92 -1.74 -15.19
C GLN A 132 -4.84 -2.76 -15.57
N ARG A 133 -3.74 -2.32 -16.19
CA ARG A 133 -2.64 -3.19 -16.58
C ARG A 133 -1.99 -3.88 -15.38
N TRP A 134 -1.88 -3.21 -14.25
CA TRP A 134 -1.40 -3.81 -13.02
C TRP A 134 -2.35 -4.90 -12.53
N LEU A 135 -3.67 -4.66 -12.56
CA LEU A 135 -4.67 -5.69 -12.25
C LEU A 135 -4.55 -6.89 -13.17
N ASP A 136 -4.36 -6.69 -14.48
CA ASP A 136 -4.16 -7.77 -15.45
C ASP A 136 -3.04 -8.72 -14.97
N VAL A 137 -1.91 -8.15 -14.55
CA VAL A 137 -0.75 -8.93 -14.10
C VAL A 137 -1.03 -9.69 -12.80
N ILE A 138 -1.66 -9.05 -11.81
CA ILE A 138 -1.89 -9.70 -10.52
C ILE A 138 -3.02 -10.73 -10.55
N LEU A 139 -4.00 -10.55 -11.44
CA LEU A 139 -5.09 -11.50 -11.64
C LEU A 139 -4.65 -12.81 -12.31
N ASP A 140 -3.42 -12.88 -12.84
CA ASP A 140 -2.79 -14.14 -13.26
C ASP A 140 -2.18 -14.93 -12.09
N GLY A 141 -2.19 -14.35 -10.89
CA GLY A 141 -1.77 -15.02 -9.66
C GLY A 141 -2.81 -15.99 -9.10
N LYS A 142 -2.54 -16.51 -7.91
CA LYS A 142 -3.43 -17.43 -7.19
C LYS A 142 -4.63 -16.70 -6.59
N GLY A 143 -4.46 -15.46 -6.15
CA GLY A 143 -5.52 -14.67 -5.56
C GLY A 143 -5.06 -13.31 -5.02
N VAL A 144 -6.00 -12.63 -4.38
CA VAL A 144 -5.78 -11.33 -3.74
C VAL A 144 -6.42 -11.25 -2.36
N ILE A 145 -5.89 -10.33 -1.57
CA ILE A 145 -6.40 -10.03 -0.23
C ILE A 145 -6.73 -8.54 -0.18
N CYS A 146 -8.00 -8.20 -0.09
CA CYS A 146 -8.46 -6.82 -0.03
C CYS A 146 -8.38 -6.26 1.40
N ILE A 147 -8.11 -4.96 1.55
CA ILE A 147 -8.02 -4.31 2.88
C ILE A 147 -9.37 -4.10 3.57
N SER A 148 -10.47 -4.40 2.90
CA SER A 148 -11.82 -4.34 3.46
C SER A 148 -12.81 -5.19 2.66
N GLN A 149 -13.93 -5.50 3.29
CA GLN A 149 -15.05 -6.17 2.62
C GLN A 149 -15.62 -5.34 1.46
N SER A 150 -15.59 -4.01 1.57
CA SER A 150 -16.06 -3.11 0.50
C SER A 150 -15.20 -3.26 -0.75
N VAL A 151 -13.87 -3.17 -0.59
CA VAL A 151 -12.92 -3.36 -1.71
C VAL A 151 -13.06 -4.75 -2.33
N ALA A 152 -13.23 -5.80 -1.50
CA ALA A 152 -13.44 -7.16 -2.02
C ALA A 152 -14.72 -7.27 -2.84
N ARG A 153 -15.82 -6.64 -2.40
CA ARG A 153 -17.07 -6.62 -3.14
C ARG A 153 -16.92 -5.91 -4.49
N ASP A 154 -16.28 -4.75 -4.48
CA ASP A 154 -16.04 -3.98 -5.71
C ASP A 154 -15.18 -4.78 -6.70
N LEU A 155 -14.15 -5.46 -6.21
CA LEU A 155 -13.29 -6.30 -7.03
C LEU A 155 -14.03 -7.53 -7.58
N ILE A 156 -14.87 -8.19 -6.78
CA ILE A 156 -15.69 -9.32 -7.25
C ILE A 156 -16.60 -8.89 -8.41
N ILE A 157 -17.22 -7.72 -8.30
CA ILE A 157 -18.06 -7.17 -9.39
C ILE A 157 -17.19 -6.90 -10.61
N TRP A 158 -16.06 -6.23 -10.42
CA TRP A 158 -15.12 -5.91 -11.51
C TRP A 158 -14.63 -7.16 -12.24
N VAL A 159 -14.18 -8.17 -11.49
CA VAL A 159 -13.71 -9.45 -12.07
C VAL A 159 -14.83 -10.16 -12.82
N ALA A 160 -16.06 -10.19 -12.28
CA ALA A 160 -17.19 -10.83 -12.95
C ALA A 160 -17.56 -10.14 -14.27
N GLU A 161 -17.36 -8.83 -14.39
CA GLU A 161 -17.66 -8.06 -15.59
C GLU A 161 -16.54 -8.11 -16.64
N HIS A 162 -15.27 -8.11 -16.23
CA HIS A 162 -14.13 -7.95 -17.13
C HIS A 162 -13.35 -9.25 -17.37
N TYR A 163 -13.40 -10.20 -16.41
CA TYR A 163 -12.67 -11.49 -16.43
C TYR A 163 -13.57 -12.65 -16.02
N PRO A 164 -14.69 -12.90 -16.74
CA PRO A 164 -15.67 -13.92 -16.34
C PRO A 164 -15.07 -15.32 -16.24
N GLU A 165 -14.00 -15.62 -16.96
CA GLU A 165 -13.27 -16.89 -16.93
C GLU A 165 -12.51 -17.11 -15.60
N LYS A 166 -12.19 -16.04 -14.86
CA LYS A 166 -11.46 -16.11 -13.58
C LYS A 166 -12.38 -16.21 -12.37
N LYS A 167 -13.67 -16.02 -12.54
CA LYS A 167 -14.66 -15.91 -11.46
C LYS A 167 -14.64 -17.05 -10.45
N ASP A 168 -14.42 -18.28 -10.92
CA ASP A 168 -14.53 -19.49 -10.09
C ASP A 168 -13.17 -20.09 -9.70
N CYS A 169 -12.06 -19.57 -10.21
CA CYS A 169 -10.72 -20.12 -9.97
C CYS A 169 -9.75 -19.15 -9.30
N PHE A 170 -10.12 -17.88 -9.15
CA PHE A 170 -9.31 -16.84 -8.53
C PHE A 170 -9.77 -16.55 -7.10
N GLU A 171 -8.87 -16.62 -6.14
CA GLU A 171 -9.20 -16.43 -4.73
C GLU A 171 -9.28 -14.94 -4.36
N ILE A 172 -10.44 -14.48 -3.90
CA ILE A 172 -10.61 -13.12 -3.36
C ILE A 172 -10.97 -13.23 -1.89
N SER A 173 -10.14 -12.69 -1.03
CA SER A 173 -10.36 -12.60 0.40
C SER A 173 -10.19 -11.16 0.90
N TRP A 174 -10.46 -10.91 2.18
CA TRP A 174 -10.31 -9.60 2.77
C TRP A 174 -9.98 -9.67 4.26
N PHE A 175 -9.39 -8.60 4.78
CA PHE A 175 -9.19 -8.38 6.21
C PHE A 175 -9.54 -6.94 6.57
N THR A 176 -9.73 -6.67 7.84
CA THR A 176 -9.95 -5.31 8.34
C THR A 176 -8.62 -4.72 8.80
N LEU A 177 -8.29 -3.52 8.34
CA LEU A 177 -7.11 -2.80 8.82
C LEU A 177 -7.21 -2.54 10.32
N GLY A 178 -6.08 -2.67 11.01
CA GLY A 178 -5.97 -2.31 12.41
C GLY A 178 -6.08 -0.79 12.61
N ALA A 179 -6.55 -0.38 13.78
CA ALA A 179 -6.67 1.03 14.19
C ALA A 179 -5.72 1.40 15.35
N ASP A 180 -4.75 0.55 15.66
CA ASP A 180 -3.81 0.77 16.76
C ASP A 180 -2.74 1.78 16.34
N ILE A 181 -3.01 3.06 16.62
CA ILE A 181 -2.11 4.17 16.29
C ILE A 181 -0.89 4.16 17.23
N GLU A 182 -1.02 3.66 18.45
CA GLU A 182 0.08 3.64 19.45
C GLU A 182 1.22 2.70 19.03
N CYS A 183 0.87 1.61 18.34
CA CYS A 183 1.85 0.66 17.80
C CYS A 183 2.46 1.12 16.47
N SER A 184 2.01 2.23 15.91
CA SER A 184 2.58 2.79 14.69
C SER A 184 3.81 3.60 15.01
N ALA A 185 4.97 3.21 14.51
CA ALA A 185 6.19 4.01 14.65
C ALA A 185 5.98 5.36 13.94
N PRO A 186 6.01 6.49 14.64
CA PRO A 186 5.93 7.80 14.01
C PRO A 186 7.16 8.00 13.12
N SER A 187 6.94 8.47 11.89
CA SER A 187 8.03 8.70 10.93
C SER A 187 8.92 9.89 11.30
N TYR A 188 8.39 10.84 12.08
CA TYR A 188 9.09 12.04 12.53
C TYR A 188 8.68 12.41 13.94
N GLY A 189 9.61 13.06 14.66
CA GLY A 189 9.33 13.65 15.95
C GLY A 189 8.45 14.90 15.83
N LYS A 190 8.00 15.40 16.99
CA LYS A 190 7.25 16.65 17.12
C LYS A 190 8.19 17.83 16.86
N PRO A 191 7.89 18.78 15.94
CA PRO A 191 8.67 19.99 15.76
C PRO A 191 8.65 20.86 17.01
N GLU A 192 9.74 21.57 17.30
CA GLU A 192 9.86 22.44 18.50
C GLU A 192 8.77 23.52 18.57
N TYR A 193 8.36 24.06 17.42
CA TYR A 193 7.32 25.12 17.36
C TYR A 193 5.89 24.58 17.55
N TRP A 194 5.68 23.27 17.58
CA TRP A 194 4.35 22.64 17.61
C TRP A 194 3.53 23.00 18.85
N ASP A 195 4.19 23.16 20.00
CA ASP A 195 3.51 23.53 21.27
C ASP A 195 2.89 24.93 21.22
N ASN A 196 3.50 25.88 20.51
CA ASN A 196 2.95 27.21 20.31
C ASN A 196 1.74 27.15 19.35
N SER A 197 1.87 26.43 18.24
CA SER A 197 0.77 26.23 17.28
C SER A 197 -0.45 25.55 17.94
N LEU A 198 -0.24 24.53 18.77
CA LEU A 198 -1.33 23.90 19.52
C LEU A 198 -2.02 24.83 20.52
N ARG A 199 -1.26 25.75 21.16
CA ARG A 199 -1.84 26.76 22.07
C ARG A 199 -2.69 27.76 21.30
N GLU A 200 -2.27 28.21 20.12
CA GLU A 200 -3.03 29.10 19.26
C GLU A 200 -4.30 28.42 18.72
N LEU A 201 -4.19 27.19 18.27
CA LEU A 201 -5.35 26.39 17.84
C LEU A 201 -6.35 26.13 18.96
N GLY A 202 -5.86 26.00 20.20
CA GLY A 202 -6.72 25.78 21.37
C GLY A 202 -7.53 27.02 21.85
N GLN A 203 -7.28 28.21 21.28
CA GLN A 203 -8.00 29.43 21.63
C GLN A 203 -9.40 29.49 21.05
N ARG A 204 -9.71 28.70 20.03
CA ARG A 204 -11.01 28.63 19.35
C ARG A 204 -11.31 27.21 18.85
N PRO A 205 -12.57 26.87 18.54
CA PRO A 205 -12.90 25.59 17.98
C PRO A 205 -12.08 25.31 16.70
N SER A 206 -11.44 24.15 16.66
CA SER A 206 -10.58 23.76 15.53
C SER A 206 -11.04 22.45 14.91
N PHE A 207 -11.11 22.44 13.60
CA PHE A 207 -11.46 21.28 12.79
C PHE A 207 -10.22 20.78 12.08
N LEU A 208 -10.02 19.46 12.09
CA LEU A 208 -8.87 18.82 11.47
C LEU A 208 -9.30 18.03 10.24
N MET A 209 -8.67 18.29 9.11
CA MET A 209 -8.78 17.52 7.88
C MET A 209 -7.41 16.87 7.58
N VAL A 210 -7.37 15.53 7.55
CA VAL A 210 -6.13 14.79 7.30
C VAL A 210 -6.21 14.08 5.95
N GLY A 211 -5.21 14.29 5.09
CA GLY A 211 -5.07 13.59 3.82
C GLY A 211 -4.35 14.40 2.76
N THR A 212 -3.82 13.70 1.76
CA THR A 212 -3.24 14.33 0.58
C THR A 212 -4.25 15.26 -0.11
N ILE A 213 -3.76 16.40 -0.61
CA ILE A 213 -4.61 17.36 -1.34
C ILE A 213 -4.91 16.77 -2.73
N GLU A 214 -6.06 16.15 -2.84
CA GLU A 214 -6.56 15.50 -4.05
C GLU A 214 -8.04 15.83 -4.25
N PRO A 215 -8.55 15.95 -5.51
CA PRO A 215 -9.95 16.29 -5.77
C PRO A 215 -10.95 15.40 -5.02
N ARG A 216 -10.71 14.08 -4.98
CA ARG A 216 -11.59 13.10 -4.32
C ARG A 216 -11.67 13.22 -2.78
N LYS A 217 -10.81 14.03 -2.17
CA LYS A 217 -10.80 14.22 -0.71
C LYS A 217 -11.68 15.38 -0.24
N GLY A 218 -12.21 16.18 -1.18
CA GLY A 218 -13.16 17.23 -0.87
C GLY A 218 -12.56 18.46 -0.16
N HIS A 219 -11.27 18.76 -0.40
CA HIS A 219 -10.62 19.91 0.23
C HIS A 219 -11.27 21.22 -0.20
N THR A 220 -11.63 21.36 -1.49
CA THR A 220 -12.28 22.54 -2.03
C THR A 220 -13.62 22.79 -1.35
N GLU A 221 -14.46 21.77 -1.25
CA GLU A 221 -15.77 21.85 -0.60
C GLU A 221 -15.67 22.22 0.88
N VAL A 222 -14.66 21.70 1.57
CA VAL A 222 -14.41 22.05 2.98
C VAL A 222 -13.96 23.50 3.10
N ILE A 223 -13.03 23.97 2.26
CA ILE A 223 -12.56 25.35 2.27
C ILE A 223 -13.73 26.31 1.98
N ASP A 224 -14.52 26.06 0.94
CA ASP A 224 -15.68 26.88 0.58
C ASP A 224 -16.68 26.97 1.74
N ALA A 225 -16.93 25.86 2.43
CA ALA A 225 -17.82 25.85 3.60
C ALA A 225 -17.25 26.68 4.75
N PHE A 226 -15.93 26.62 5.00
CA PHE A 226 -15.28 27.42 6.02
C PHE A 226 -15.24 28.92 5.66
N GLU A 227 -15.00 29.28 4.40
CA GLU A 227 -15.12 30.68 3.93
C GLU A 227 -16.49 31.24 4.22
N CYS A 228 -17.56 30.51 3.91
CA CYS A 228 -18.91 30.90 4.24
C CYS A 228 -19.17 31.11 5.76
N LEU A 229 -18.50 30.35 6.62
CA LEU A 229 -18.59 30.49 8.08
C LEU A 229 -17.82 31.72 8.58
N TRP A 230 -16.60 31.92 8.09
CA TRP A 230 -15.76 33.06 8.43
C TRP A 230 -16.39 34.39 7.98
N ASP A 231 -16.99 34.43 6.80
CA ASP A 231 -17.73 35.59 6.29
C ASP A 231 -18.96 35.98 7.18
N LYS A 232 -19.52 34.99 7.87
CA LYS A 232 -20.60 35.19 8.88
C LYS A 232 -20.04 35.54 10.27
N GLY A 233 -18.73 35.70 10.40
CA GLY A 233 -18.10 36.05 11.66
C GLY A 233 -17.96 34.89 12.65
N VAL A 234 -18.07 33.64 12.19
CA VAL A 234 -17.85 32.47 13.04
C VAL A 234 -16.36 32.30 13.28
N ASP A 235 -15.92 32.39 14.53
CA ASP A 235 -14.49 32.31 14.90
C ASP A 235 -14.05 30.85 15.14
N ILE A 236 -13.60 30.19 14.06
CA ILE A 236 -13.16 28.78 14.04
C ILE A 236 -11.89 28.62 13.21
N ASN A 237 -11.11 27.59 13.51
CA ASN A 237 -9.95 27.20 12.74
C ASN A 237 -10.25 25.99 11.84
N LEU A 238 -9.64 25.97 10.65
CA LEU A 238 -9.48 24.77 9.82
C LEU A 238 -7.99 24.44 9.76
N VAL A 239 -7.64 23.21 10.10
CA VAL A 239 -6.27 22.66 10.02
C VAL A 239 -6.28 21.56 8.97
N ILE A 240 -5.42 21.70 7.94
CA ILE A 240 -5.26 20.71 6.88
C ILE A 240 -3.84 20.12 7.01
N VAL A 241 -3.74 18.79 7.08
CA VAL A 241 -2.48 18.02 7.26
C VAL A 241 -2.36 16.93 6.22
#